data_367cf0d68c6c45eaaa17a4809e4da4ad
#
_entry.id   367cf0d68c6c45eaaa17a4809e4da4ad
#
_cell.length_a   1.000
_cell.length_b   1.000
_cell.length_c   1.000
_cell.angle_alpha   90.00
_cell.angle_beta   90.00
_cell.angle_gamma   90.00
#
_symmetry.space_group_name_H-M   'P 1'
#
loop_
_entity.id
_entity.type
_entity.pdbx_description
1 polymer ?
#
loop_
_entity_poly.entity_id
_entity_poly.type
_entity_poly.pdbx_seq_one_letter_code
_entity_poly.pdbx_strand_id
1 'polypeptide(L)'
;FLIEAYVDNYDGYAGAGDVLTKFGMSLRDEVTLTISKERFEEFIAPFMNADDDIELASRPREGDLVFFPLGQRLFEIKFVEHEEPFYQLGNTYVYKLKCELFEYEDEVIDTSIEAIDTQVQEEGYIATLQLVGVGRTATAVASIDTGYIREIFLNNDGSGFTGTPVVSISTSPSGQTGDNASAVAFTTTRANVTSIEKILLTNAGANYTSPPSITISGGGGTGAAATCSIETSARGVIRFTMTDNGIGFGTVPVVTVANPQAGVASDRAVGIASIGDAGNGFNRVNSIFVKNAGKGYTSSPTVTIADPETISGIGTYQFNEVVQGMRSGTQARVKNWDAD
;
A
#
# COMPACT_ATOMS: atom_id res chain seq x y z
N PHE A 1 20.00 18.20 -29.07
CA PHE A 1 21.03 18.49 -30.08
C PHE A 1 21.77 19.76 -29.68
N LEU A 2 23.07 19.85 -29.96
CA LEU A 2 23.89 21.04 -29.68
C LEU A 2 24.09 21.83 -30.98
N ILE A 3 23.75 23.11 -30.94
CA ILE A 3 23.94 24.01 -32.07
C ILE A 3 24.54 25.35 -31.65
N GLU A 4 25.41 25.93 -32.48
CA GLU A 4 25.95 27.26 -32.26
C GLU A 4 24.92 28.33 -32.61
N ALA A 5 24.70 29.27 -31.70
CA ALA A 5 23.77 30.38 -31.90
C ALA A 5 24.40 31.71 -31.47
N TYR A 6 24.05 32.79 -32.16
CA TYR A 6 24.34 34.14 -31.71
C TYR A 6 23.17 34.63 -30.86
N VAL A 7 23.48 35.26 -29.75
CA VAL A 7 22.47 35.85 -28.85
C VAL A 7 22.38 37.32 -29.19
N ASP A 8 21.25 37.77 -29.68
CA ASP A 8 21.07 39.17 -30.08
C ASP A 8 20.92 40.14 -28.90
N ASN A 9 20.43 39.62 -27.76
CA ASN A 9 20.27 40.37 -26.53
C ASN A 9 20.82 39.61 -25.33
N TYR A 10 21.82 40.18 -24.66
CA TYR A 10 22.46 39.55 -23.49
C TYR A 10 22.00 40.15 -22.16
N ASP A 11 21.69 41.46 -22.14
CA ASP A 11 21.30 42.14 -20.89
C ASP A 11 19.82 42.02 -20.65
N GLY A 12 19.46 41.14 -19.69
CA GLY A 12 18.10 40.99 -19.21
C GLY A 12 17.12 40.35 -20.19
N TYR A 13 17.64 39.48 -21.05
CA TYR A 13 16.83 38.78 -22.06
C TYR A 13 15.89 39.68 -22.86
N ALA A 14 16.37 40.84 -23.20
CA ALA A 14 15.62 41.86 -23.93
C ALA A 14 14.36 42.40 -23.25
N GLY A 15 14.29 42.34 -21.93
CA GLY A 15 13.21 42.86 -21.07
C GLY A 15 12.22 43.76 -21.80
N ALA A 16 11.52 43.18 -22.74
CA ALA A 16 10.63 43.89 -23.59
C ALA A 16 9.28 43.88 -22.93
N GLY A 17 9.06 44.91 -22.23
CA GLY A 17 7.73 45.41 -22.12
C GLY A 17 6.76 44.57 -21.32
N ASP A 18 6.37 45.12 -20.20
CA ASP A 18 5.17 44.74 -19.46
C ASP A 18 3.99 44.56 -20.42
N VAL A 19 3.61 43.32 -20.69
CA VAL A 19 2.39 43.07 -21.46
C VAL A 19 1.22 43.17 -20.48
N LEU A 20 0.52 44.26 -20.49
CA LEU A 20 -0.77 44.44 -19.83
C LEU A 20 -1.81 43.57 -20.57
N THR A 21 -2.07 42.41 -20.02
CA THR A 21 -3.17 41.56 -20.51
C THR A 21 -4.47 41.90 -19.72
N LYS A 22 -5.62 41.43 -20.23
CA LYS A 22 -6.90 41.55 -19.54
C LYS A 22 -6.90 40.84 -18.16
N PHE A 23 -5.89 40.02 -17.87
CA PHE A 23 -5.76 39.18 -16.68
C PHE A 23 -4.63 39.62 -15.74
N GLY A 24 -3.94 40.71 -16.02
CA GLY A 24 -2.86 41.23 -15.19
C GLY A 24 -1.57 41.50 -15.98
N MET A 25 -0.53 41.91 -15.27
CA MET A 25 0.80 42.16 -15.79
C MET A 25 1.60 40.88 -15.72
N SER A 26 2.03 40.32 -16.86
CA SER A 26 2.98 39.21 -16.90
C SER A 26 4.32 39.72 -17.46
N LEU A 27 5.37 39.56 -16.66
CA LEU A 27 6.74 39.73 -17.11
C LEU A 27 7.14 38.41 -17.79
N ARG A 28 7.48 38.51 -19.10
CA ARG A 28 7.99 37.36 -19.83
C ARG A 28 9.43 37.64 -20.24
N ASP A 29 10.31 36.73 -19.83
CA ASP A 29 11.70 36.77 -20.29
C ASP A 29 11.78 36.25 -21.71
N GLU A 30 12.21 37.10 -22.64
CA GLU A 30 12.38 36.76 -24.04
C GLU A 30 13.87 36.76 -24.41
N VAL A 31 14.28 35.80 -25.22
CA VAL A 31 15.60 35.75 -25.81
C VAL A 31 15.48 35.60 -27.32
N THR A 32 16.28 36.37 -28.05
CA THR A 32 16.37 36.23 -29.49
C THR A 32 17.70 35.61 -29.88
N LEU A 33 17.62 34.49 -30.60
CA LEU A 33 18.76 33.71 -31.05
C LEU A 33 18.83 33.72 -32.57
N THR A 34 20.03 33.87 -33.13
CA THR A 34 20.29 33.75 -34.55
C THR A 34 21.14 32.52 -34.82
N ILE A 35 20.66 31.62 -35.64
CA ILE A 35 21.35 30.37 -36.03
C ILE A 35 21.57 30.30 -37.54
N SER A 36 22.66 29.62 -37.95
CA SER A 36 22.96 29.38 -39.35
C SER A 36 22.06 28.29 -39.92
N LYS A 37 21.47 28.51 -41.12
CA LYS A 37 20.72 27.49 -41.86
C LYS A 37 21.57 26.29 -42.20
N GLU A 38 22.78 26.50 -42.68
CA GLU A 38 23.73 25.47 -43.05
C GLU A 38 24.07 24.56 -41.84
N ARG A 39 24.27 25.18 -40.66
CA ARG A 39 24.54 24.44 -39.44
C ARG A 39 23.34 23.62 -38.98
N PHE A 40 22.15 24.18 -39.11
CA PHE A 40 20.92 23.44 -38.76
C PHE A 40 20.71 22.24 -39.69
N GLU A 41 20.88 22.45 -41.01
CA GLU A 41 20.74 21.38 -42.00
C GLU A 41 21.82 20.29 -41.85
N GLU A 42 23.02 20.63 -41.45
CA GLU A 42 24.13 19.70 -41.29
C GLU A 42 24.02 18.87 -40.02
N PHE A 43 23.65 19.50 -38.87
CA PHE A 43 23.74 18.88 -37.56
C PHE A 43 22.42 18.46 -36.96
N ILE A 44 21.27 19.03 -37.31
CA ILE A 44 19.98 18.76 -36.72
C ILE A 44 19.02 18.05 -37.69
N ALA A 45 18.90 18.58 -38.92
CA ALA A 45 17.95 18.04 -39.87
C ALA A 45 18.12 16.51 -40.18
N PRO A 46 19.34 15.92 -40.23
CA PRO A 46 19.48 14.51 -40.47
C PRO A 46 18.84 13.63 -39.38
N PHE A 47 18.82 14.10 -38.13
CA PHE A 47 18.21 13.36 -37.02
C PHE A 47 16.69 13.54 -36.98
N MET A 48 16.20 14.71 -37.42
CA MET A 48 14.76 14.95 -37.52
C MET A 48 14.14 14.22 -38.70
N ASN A 49 14.88 14.03 -39.79
CA ASN A 49 14.43 13.24 -40.95
C ASN A 49 14.36 11.75 -40.72
N ALA A 50 14.94 11.24 -39.62
CA ALA A 50 14.86 9.84 -39.24
C ALA A 50 13.54 9.47 -38.57
N ASP A 51 12.72 10.45 -38.22
CA ASP A 51 11.41 10.28 -37.58
C ASP A 51 10.31 10.61 -38.60
N ASP A 52 9.55 9.59 -39.02
CA ASP A 52 8.49 9.70 -40.04
C ASP A 52 7.33 10.62 -39.63
N ASP A 53 7.22 10.98 -38.36
CA ASP A 53 6.16 11.85 -37.82
C ASP A 53 6.50 13.37 -37.94
N ILE A 54 7.69 13.74 -38.45
CA ILE A 54 8.14 15.10 -38.50
C ILE A 54 8.00 15.68 -39.93
N GLU A 55 6.97 16.50 -40.18
CA GLU A 55 6.67 17.08 -41.49
C GLU A 55 7.65 18.20 -41.95
N LEU A 56 8.34 18.87 -41.00
CA LEU A 56 9.21 20.04 -41.30
C LEU A 56 10.60 19.87 -40.68
N ALA A 57 11.32 18.83 -41.10
CA ALA A 57 12.64 18.50 -40.57
C ALA A 57 13.77 19.47 -40.96
N SER A 58 13.55 20.33 -41.95
CA SER A 58 14.59 21.21 -42.52
C SER A 58 14.75 22.56 -41.81
N ARG A 59 13.90 22.91 -40.86
CA ARG A 59 13.94 24.18 -40.12
C ARG A 59 13.54 24.00 -38.65
N PRO A 60 13.97 24.94 -37.76
CA PRO A 60 13.42 25.02 -36.41
C PRO A 60 11.91 25.25 -36.45
N ARG A 61 11.19 24.71 -35.44
CA ARG A 61 9.73 24.83 -35.35
C ARG A 61 9.33 25.65 -34.14
N GLU A 62 8.21 26.31 -34.27
CA GLU A 62 7.51 26.91 -33.15
C GLU A 62 7.05 25.80 -32.22
N GLY A 63 7.28 25.94 -30.89
CA GLY A 63 7.02 24.94 -29.89
C GLY A 63 8.22 24.06 -29.50
N ASP A 64 9.32 24.06 -30.26
CA ASP A 64 10.55 23.40 -29.88
C ASP A 64 11.20 24.11 -28.66
N LEU A 65 11.85 23.32 -27.78
CA LEU A 65 12.54 23.85 -26.61
C LEU A 65 14.02 24.05 -26.86
N VAL A 66 14.54 25.18 -26.39
CA VAL A 66 15.96 25.54 -26.45
C VAL A 66 16.50 25.72 -25.05
N PHE A 67 17.47 24.89 -24.67
CA PHE A 67 18.21 25.09 -23.44
C PHE A 67 19.32 26.11 -23.64
N PHE A 68 19.27 27.19 -22.86
CA PHE A 68 20.26 28.27 -22.89
C PHE A 68 21.27 28.07 -21.73
N PRO A 69 22.49 27.57 -22.02
CA PRO A 69 23.42 27.14 -20.93
C PRO A 69 23.94 28.32 -20.09
N LEU A 70 24.02 29.53 -20.67
CA LEU A 70 24.57 30.68 -19.95
C LEU A 70 23.65 31.16 -18.82
N GLY A 71 22.31 31.03 -19.02
CA GLY A 71 21.31 31.34 -18.00
C GLY A 71 20.78 30.10 -17.28
N GLN A 72 21.18 28.91 -17.72
CA GLN A 72 20.64 27.64 -17.25
C GLN A 72 19.11 27.62 -17.26
N ARG A 73 18.52 28.03 -18.38
CA ARG A 73 17.07 28.13 -18.54
C ARG A 73 16.59 27.53 -19.84
N LEU A 74 15.38 26.98 -19.82
CA LEU A 74 14.66 26.50 -21.00
C LEU A 74 13.80 27.61 -21.58
N PHE A 75 13.87 27.76 -22.89
CA PHE A 75 13.05 28.67 -23.65
C PHE A 75 12.28 27.90 -24.72
N GLU A 76 11.05 28.30 -24.97
CA GLU A 76 10.22 27.78 -26.06
C GLU A 76 10.30 28.73 -27.26
N ILE A 77 10.51 28.18 -28.46
CA ILE A 77 10.49 28.93 -29.70
C ILE A 77 9.06 29.36 -30.03
N LYS A 78 8.75 30.64 -29.88
CA LYS A 78 7.42 31.16 -30.21
C LYS A 78 7.29 31.59 -31.65
N PHE A 79 8.39 32.02 -32.27
CA PHE A 79 8.39 32.46 -33.66
C PHE A 79 9.74 32.24 -34.34
N VAL A 80 9.71 31.69 -35.56
CA VAL A 80 10.90 31.49 -36.40
C VAL A 80 10.86 32.48 -37.58
N GLU A 81 11.66 33.55 -37.48
CA GLU A 81 11.79 34.54 -38.52
C GLU A 81 12.79 34.06 -39.59
N HIS A 82 12.36 33.91 -40.80
CA HIS A 82 13.18 33.44 -41.93
C HIS A 82 13.34 34.48 -43.06
N GLU A 83 12.66 35.62 -42.94
CA GLU A 83 12.66 36.68 -43.93
C GLU A 83 13.46 37.92 -43.50
N GLU A 84 13.93 37.97 -42.26
CA GLU A 84 14.72 39.12 -41.80
C GLU A 84 16.05 39.22 -42.58
N PRO A 85 16.34 40.38 -43.18
CA PRO A 85 17.35 40.45 -44.19
C PRO A 85 18.76 40.53 -43.66
N PHE A 86 19.45 39.42 -43.61
CA PHE A 86 20.88 39.46 -43.87
C PHE A 86 21.09 38.85 -45.27
N TYR A 87 20.66 39.58 -46.30
CA TYR A 87 20.79 39.14 -47.68
C TYR A 87 22.20 39.35 -48.18
N GLN A 88 22.99 38.33 -48.25
CA GLN A 88 24.17 38.30 -49.05
C GLN A 88 23.83 37.62 -50.39
N LEU A 89 23.81 38.34 -51.47
CA LEU A 89 23.56 37.84 -52.83
C LEU A 89 22.17 37.18 -53.05
N GLY A 90 21.14 37.66 -52.37
CA GLY A 90 19.76 37.20 -52.60
C GLY A 90 19.33 35.91 -51.91
N ASN A 91 20.14 35.38 -51.02
CA ASN A 91 19.83 34.20 -50.23
C ASN A 91 19.73 34.53 -48.73
N THR A 92 18.84 33.83 -48.02
CA THR A 92 18.75 33.91 -46.57
C THR A 92 19.61 32.81 -45.94
N TYR A 93 20.57 33.18 -45.08
CA TYR A 93 21.56 32.26 -44.51
C TYR A 93 21.31 31.92 -43.03
N VAL A 94 20.35 32.60 -42.40
CA VAL A 94 20.09 32.47 -40.97
C VAL A 94 18.61 32.28 -40.67
N TYR A 95 18.31 31.66 -39.54
CA TYR A 95 17.02 31.72 -38.86
C TYR A 95 17.17 32.58 -37.62
N LYS A 96 16.21 33.45 -37.38
CA LYS A 96 16.13 34.23 -36.15
C LYS A 96 14.98 33.67 -35.30
N LEU A 97 15.32 33.18 -34.13
CA LEU A 97 14.40 32.52 -33.20
C LEU A 97 14.00 33.52 -32.12
N LYS A 98 12.72 33.80 -32.00
CA LYS A 98 12.17 34.53 -30.85
C LYS A 98 11.65 33.48 -29.87
N CYS A 99 12.29 33.46 -28.70
CA CYS A 99 12.03 32.44 -27.67
C CYS A 99 11.53 33.13 -26.40
N GLU A 100 10.54 32.57 -25.76
CA GLU A 100 10.03 32.97 -24.44
C GLU A 100 10.47 31.96 -23.41
N LEU A 101 10.65 32.40 -22.14
CA LEU A 101 10.95 31.49 -21.04
C LEU A 101 9.87 30.41 -20.94
N PHE A 102 10.29 29.15 -20.92
CA PHE A 102 9.38 28.04 -20.81
C PHE A 102 8.86 27.92 -19.37
N GLU A 103 7.56 28.00 -19.19
CA GLU A 103 6.89 27.76 -17.92
C GLU A 103 6.44 26.31 -17.86
N TYR A 104 7.00 25.56 -16.91
CA TYR A 104 6.70 24.15 -16.71
C TYR A 104 5.33 23.99 -16.06
N GLU A 105 4.38 23.32 -16.74
CA GLU A 105 3.01 23.14 -16.22
C GLU A 105 2.68 21.72 -15.75
N ASP A 106 3.40 20.71 -16.00
CA ASP A 106 3.15 19.28 -15.62
C ASP A 106 3.63 18.29 -16.72
N GLU A 107 4.37 18.78 -17.70
CA GLU A 107 4.89 17.93 -18.78
C GLU A 107 6.05 17.08 -18.26
N VAL A 108 6.18 15.90 -18.83
CA VAL A 108 7.32 15.02 -18.56
C VAL A 108 8.41 15.35 -19.55
N ILE A 109 9.45 16.04 -19.08
CA ILE A 109 10.64 16.32 -19.88
C ILE A 109 11.76 15.41 -19.38
N ASP A 110 12.09 14.41 -20.18
CA ASP A 110 13.23 13.51 -19.97
C ASP A 110 14.08 13.54 -21.23
N THR A 111 15.17 14.27 -21.17
CA THR A 111 16.03 14.52 -22.33
C THR A 111 17.32 13.71 -22.32
N SER A 112 17.58 12.92 -21.27
CA SER A 112 18.86 12.25 -20.98
C SER A 112 20.03 13.25 -20.84
N ILE A 113 19.76 14.53 -20.61
CA ILE A 113 20.73 15.59 -20.34
C ILE A 113 20.51 16.06 -18.90
N GLU A 114 21.39 15.66 -18.00
CA GLU A 114 21.29 15.96 -16.57
C GLU A 114 21.05 17.45 -16.26
N ALA A 115 21.69 18.35 -17.00
CA ALA A 115 21.54 19.79 -16.81
C ALA A 115 20.12 20.32 -17.13
N ILE A 116 19.36 19.65 -18.01
CA ILE A 116 17.97 19.99 -18.34
C ILE A 116 17.04 19.31 -17.37
N ASP A 117 17.23 18.00 -17.15
CA ASP A 117 16.36 17.18 -16.33
C ASP A 117 16.39 17.61 -14.85
N THR A 118 17.59 18.02 -14.36
CA THR A 118 17.75 18.55 -12.99
C THR A 118 16.99 19.88 -12.83
N GLN A 119 17.02 20.77 -13.81
CA GLN A 119 16.35 22.06 -13.71
C GLN A 119 14.82 21.90 -13.65
N VAL A 120 14.26 21.03 -14.47
CA VAL A 120 12.83 20.73 -14.45
C VAL A 120 12.43 20.13 -13.09
N GLN A 121 13.32 19.36 -12.45
CA GLN A 121 13.10 18.80 -11.11
C GLN A 121 13.23 19.85 -9.99
N GLU A 122 14.14 20.83 -10.12
CA GLU A 122 14.38 21.86 -9.10
C GLU A 122 13.28 22.93 -9.04
N GLU A 123 12.57 23.19 -10.12
CA GLU A 123 11.43 24.13 -10.14
C GLU A 123 10.18 23.56 -9.46
N GLY A 124 10.09 22.23 -9.31
CA GLY A 124 9.03 21.53 -8.57
C GLY A 124 9.40 21.25 -7.11
N TYR A 125 8.43 21.28 -6.21
CA TYR A 125 8.63 20.78 -4.85
C TYR A 125 8.69 19.26 -4.85
N ILE A 126 9.89 18.69 -4.64
CA ILE A 126 10.10 17.24 -4.53
C ILE A 126 10.20 16.89 -3.05
N ALA A 127 9.34 15.98 -2.60
CA ALA A 127 9.40 15.42 -1.25
C ALA A 127 9.63 13.91 -1.33
N THR A 128 10.62 13.43 -0.60
CA THR A 128 10.81 12.00 -0.40
C THR A 128 9.87 11.54 0.72
N LEU A 129 8.99 10.62 0.42
CA LEU A 129 8.04 10.04 1.35
C LEU A 129 8.39 8.58 1.59
N GLN A 130 8.51 8.21 2.85
CA GLN A 130 8.51 6.80 3.22
C GLN A 130 7.06 6.37 3.45
N LEU A 131 6.58 5.46 2.61
CA LEU A 131 5.24 4.90 2.78
C LEU A 131 5.27 3.82 3.86
N VAL A 132 4.56 4.08 4.95
CA VAL A 132 4.36 3.10 6.02
C VAL A 132 2.92 2.62 5.96
N GLY A 133 2.72 1.34 5.68
CA GLY A 133 1.40 0.73 5.68
C GLY A 133 0.80 0.77 7.08
N VAL A 134 -0.33 1.42 7.26
CA VAL A 134 -1.10 1.40 8.50
C VAL A 134 -2.13 0.29 8.40
N GLY A 135 -1.95 -0.76 9.18
CA GLY A 135 -2.95 -1.82 9.29
C GLY A 135 -4.26 -1.31 9.91
N ARG A 136 -5.31 -2.07 9.76
CA ARG A 136 -6.62 -1.82 10.40
C ARG A 136 -6.84 -2.83 11.49
N THR A 137 -7.16 -2.35 12.71
CA THR A 137 -7.44 -3.19 13.87
C THR A 137 -8.64 -4.10 13.63
N ALA A 138 -8.52 -5.36 14.03
CA ALA A 138 -9.63 -6.30 14.02
C ALA A 138 -10.55 -6.06 15.22
N THR A 139 -11.84 -6.34 15.08
CA THR A 139 -12.82 -6.23 16.16
C THR A 139 -13.66 -7.50 16.28
N ALA A 140 -14.03 -7.84 17.49
CA ALA A 140 -14.83 -9.03 17.79
C ALA A 140 -15.76 -8.79 18.97
N VAL A 141 -16.83 -9.57 19.03
CA VAL A 141 -17.76 -9.63 20.17
C VAL A 141 -17.75 -11.02 20.79
N ALA A 142 -17.93 -11.08 22.10
CA ALA A 142 -18.03 -12.31 22.84
C ALA A 142 -19.49 -12.67 23.14
N SER A 143 -19.87 -13.93 23.01
CA SER A 143 -21.14 -14.48 23.50
C SER A 143 -20.91 -15.23 24.80
N ILE A 144 -21.82 -15.14 25.75
CA ILE A 144 -21.72 -15.80 27.07
C ILE A 144 -22.92 -16.67 27.32
N ASP A 145 -22.69 -17.80 28.03
CA ASP A 145 -23.74 -18.72 28.48
C ASP A 145 -23.30 -19.54 29.72
N THR A 146 -24.17 -20.43 30.17
CA THR A 146 -23.96 -21.37 31.27
C THR A 146 -23.90 -22.83 30.77
N GLY A 147 -23.31 -23.72 31.55
CA GLY A 147 -23.20 -25.15 31.16
C GLY A 147 -22.30 -25.32 29.93
N TYR A 148 -21.15 -24.73 29.93
CA TYR A 148 -20.22 -24.71 28.78
C TYR A 148 -18.92 -25.48 29.12
N ILE A 149 -18.18 -25.87 28.08
CA ILE A 149 -16.82 -26.39 28.23
C ILE A 149 -15.90 -25.21 28.57
N ARG A 150 -15.33 -25.27 29.77
CA ARG A 150 -14.42 -24.20 30.23
C ARG A 150 -13.06 -24.28 29.54
N GLU A 151 -12.49 -25.47 29.43
CA GLU A 151 -11.19 -25.72 28.83
C GLU A 151 -11.05 -27.17 28.38
N ILE A 152 -10.27 -27.39 27.30
CA ILE A 152 -9.89 -28.74 26.83
C ILE A 152 -8.44 -28.99 27.24
N PHE A 153 -8.21 -30.19 27.83
CA PHE A 153 -6.90 -30.67 28.21
C PHE A 153 -6.45 -31.78 27.25
N LEU A 154 -5.32 -31.58 26.59
CA LEU A 154 -4.69 -32.58 25.75
C LEU A 154 -3.92 -33.55 26.67
N ASN A 155 -4.41 -34.77 26.82
CA ASN A 155 -3.80 -35.79 27.69
C ASN A 155 -2.71 -36.58 26.98
N ASN A 156 -2.86 -36.76 25.67
CA ASN A 156 -1.87 -37.34 24.78
C ASN A 156 -1.93 -36.63 23.43
N ASP A 157 -0.78 -36.18 22.95
CA ASP A 157 -0.67 -35.43 21.68
C ASP A 157 -0.71 -36.31 20.43
N GLY A 158 -0.60 -37.64 20.61
CA GLY A 158 -0.56 -38.60 19.54
C GLY A 158 0.66 -38.43 18.64
N SER A 159 0.74 -39.16 17.54
CA SER A 159 1.84 -39.07 16.61
C SER A 159 1.47 -39.55 15.20
N GLY A 160 2.29 -39.15 14.21
CA GLY A 160 2.15 -39.65 12.84
C GLY A 160 1.04 -38.96 12.04
N PHE A 161 0.60 -37.79 12.45
CA PHE A 161 -0.41 -37.06 11.69
C PHE A 161 0.19 -36.52 10.36
N THR A 162 -0.51 -36.78 9.26
CA THR A 162 -0.19 -36.27 7.93
C THR A 162 -1.12 -35.14 7.51
N GLY A 163 -2.21 -34.96 8.24
CA GLY A 163 -3.20 -33.89 8.07
C GLY A 163 -3.81 -33.49 9.42
N THR A 164 -4.64 -32.46 9.43
CA THR A 164 -5.31 -31.98 10.62
C THR A 164 -6.39 -32.98 11.04
N PRO A 165 -6.34 -33.53 12.28
CA PRO A 165 -7.39 -34.44 12.77
C PRO A 165 -8.69 -33.68 13.07
N VAL A 166 -9.80 -34.40 13.00
CA VAL A 166 -11.13 -33.89 13.35
C VAL A 166 -11.38 -34.14 14.84
N VAL A 167 -11.81 -33.09 15.54
CA VAL A 167 -12.22 -33.17 16.95
C VAL A 167 -13.73 -33.20 17.00
N SER A 168 -14.29 -34.30 17.49
CA SER A 168 -15.73 -34.47 17.69
C SER A 168 -16.04 -34.46 19.21
N ILE A 169 -16.99 -33.60 19.58
CA ILE A 169 -17.45 -33.46 20.97
C ILE A 169 -18.89 -33.93 21.02
N SER A 170 -19.23 -34.76 22.04
CA SER A 170 -20.62 -35.22 22.18
C SER A 170 -21.59 -34.05 22.37
N THR A 171 -22.79 -34.21 21.85
CA THR A 171 -23.82 -33.17 21.82
C THR A 171 -24.27 -32.74 23.21
N SER A 172 -24.74 -31.50 23.31
CA SER A 172 -25.35 -30.99 24.54
C SER A 172 -26.66 -31.75 24.84
N PRO A 173 -26.95 -32.01 26.12
CA PRO A 173 -28.21 -32.67 26.54
C PRO A 173 -29.47 -31.88 26.19
N SER A 174 -29.32 -30.57 25.92
CA SER A 174 -30.46 -29.70 25.51
C SER A 174 -31.09 -30.09 24.17
N GLY A 175 -30.32 -30.79 23.33
CA GLY A 175 -30.73 -31.14 21.97
C GLY A 175 -30.82 -29.95 21.00
N GLN A 176 -30.46 -28.72 21.43
CA GLN A 176 -30.41 -27.54 20.61
C GLN A 176 -29.09 -27.48 19.84
N THR A 177 -29.13 -27.31 18.52
CA THR A 177 -27.91 -27.27 17.66
C THR A 177 -26.96 -26.15 18.04
N GLY A 178 -27.46 -25.01 18.52
CA GLY A 178 -26.65 -23.88 18.98
C GLY A 178 -25.86 -24.13 20.24
N ASP A 179 -26.24 -25.09 21.03
CA ASP A 179 -25.63 -25.46 22.33
C ASP A 179 -24.47 -26.43 22.17
N ASN A 180 -24.28 -27.01 21.00
CA ASN A 180 -23.21 -27.97 20.78
C ASN A 180 -21.83 -27.30 20.77
N ALA A 181 -20.90 -27.88 21.50
CA ALA A 181 -19.52 -27.45 21.47
C ALA A 181 -18.82 -27.93 20.21
N SER A 182 -17.87 -27.14 19.74
CA SER A 182 -17.02 -27.48 18.62
C SER A 182 -15.59 -27.00 18.84
N ALA A 183 -14.61 -27.75 18.32
CA ALA A 183 -13.19 -27.47 18.52
C ALA A 183 -12.37 -27.82 17.27
N VAL A 184 -11.18 -27.25 17.19
CA VAL A 184 -10.19 -27.52 16.14
C VAL A 184 -8.88 -27.92 16.78
N ALA A 185 -8.23 -28.94 16.21
CA ALA A 185 -6.89 -29.36 16.60
C ALA A 185 -5.86 -28.57 15.76
N PHE A 186 -4.78 -28.17 16.42
CA PHE A 186 -3.60 -27.59 15.78
C PHE A 186 -2.45 -28.58 15.90
N THR A 187 -1.76 -28.84 14.81
CA THR A 187 -0.65 -29.81 14.78
C THR A 187 0.68 -29.09 14.68
N THR A 188 1.74 -29.68 15.19
CA THR A 188 3.12 -29.24 15.09
C THR A 188 4.00 -30.39 14.66
N THR A 189 5.03 -30.12 13.86
CA THR A 189 6.02 -31.13 13.45
C THR A 189 7.35 -30.89 14.17
N ARG A 190 7.82 -31.88 14.91
CA ARG A 190 9.12 -31.85 15.59
C ARG A 190 9.88 -33.12 15.25
N ALA A 191 11.14 -32.99 14.82
CA ALA A 191 11.98 -34.13 14.44
C ALA A 191 11.28 -35.12 13.48
N ASN A 192 10.59 -34.60 12.46
CA ASN A 192 9.81 -35.35 11.47
C ASN A 192 8.59 -36.13 12.05
N VAL A 193 8.19 -35.86 13.26
CA VAL A 193 6.96 -36.43 13.88
C VAL A 193 5.95 -35.29 14.02
N THR A 194 4.80 -35.45 13.42
CA THR A 194 3.68 -34.51 13.60
C THR A 194 2.75 -35.02 14.68
N SER A 195 2.50 -34.18 15.66
CA SER A 195 1.60 -34.44 16.80
C SER A 195 0.62 -33.24 16.95
N ILE A 196 -0.40 -33.40 17.78
CA ILE A 196 -1.31 -32.32 18.16
C ILE A 196 -0.60 -31.43 19.17
N GLU A 197 -0.48 -30.12 18.83
CA GLU A 197 0.06 -29.11 19.73
C GLU A 197 -0.96 -28.65 20.77
N LYS A 198 -2.19 -28.37 20.29
CA LYS A 198 -3.28 -27.86 21.12
C LYS A 198 -4.63 -28.11 20.47
N ILE A 199 -5.69 -28.12 21.27
CA ILE A 199 -7.08 -28.13 20.82
C ILE A 199 -7.75 -26.87 21.36
N LEU A 200 -8.36 -26.09 20.47
CA LEU A 200 -9.03 -24.85 20.85
C LEU A 200 -10.51 -24.91 20.46
N LEU A 201 -11.37 -24.38 21.32
CA LEU A 201 -12.80 -24.32 21.08
C LEU A 201 -13.13 -23.20 20.06
N THR A 202 -13.92 -23.53 19.08
CA THR A 202 -14.60 -22.55 18.20
C THR A 202 -15.93 -22.10 18.83
N ASN A 203 -16.58 -23.03 19.57
CA ASN A 203 -17.73 -22.76 20.40
C ASN A 203 -17.63 -23.66 21.65
N ALA A 204 -17.70 -23.08 22.83
CA ALA A 204 -17.64 -23.82 24.09
C ALA A 204 -18.97 -24.55 24.42
N GLY A 205 -20.00 -24.27 23.62
CA GLY A 205 -21.33 -24.85 23.83
C GLY A 205 -22.06 -24.27 25.02
N ALA A 206 -23.23 -24.82 25.30
CA ALA A 206 -24.08 -24.44 26.43
C ALA A 206 -24.86 -25.64 26.94
N ASN A 207 -25.43 -25.52 28.14
CA ASN A 207 -26.36 -26.49 28.73
C ASN A 207 -25.76 -27.91 28.98
N TYR A 208 -24.44 -28.06 29.05
CA TYR A 208 -23.80 -29.27 29.50
C TYR A 208 -23.96 -29.42 31.01
N THR A 209 -24.39 -30.58 31.47
CA THR A 209 -24.53 -30.92 32.89
C THR A 209 -23.39 -31.82 33.37
N SER A 210 -22.66 -32.44 32.46
CA SER A 210 -21.48 -33.26 32.71
C SER A 210 -20.46 -33.09 31.58
N PRO A 211 -19.17 -33.30 31.80
CA PRO A 211 -18.14 -33.21 30.77
C PRO A 211 -18.46 -34.11 29.57
N PRO A 212 -18.56 -33.53 28.34
CA PRO A 212 -18.78 -34.34 27.15
C PRO A 212 -17.55 -35.17 26.79
N SER A 213 -17.77 -36.27 26.06
CA SER A 213 -16.68 -37.05 25.49
C SER A 213 -16.07 -36.35 24.30
N ILE A 214 -14.74 -36.40 24.20
CA ILE A 214 -13.97 -35.85 23.08
C ILE A 214 -13.34 -37.02 22.31
N THR A 215 -13.63 -37.07 21.01
CA THR A 215 -13.05 -38.08 20.11
C THR A 215 -12.21 -37.35 19.05
N ILE A 216 -10.96 -37.77 18.86
CA ILE A 216 -10.02 -37.27 17.86
C ILE A 216 -9.85 -38.34 16.79
N SER A 217 -10.13 -38.01 15.54
CA SER A 217 -10.13 -38.98 14.45
C SER A 217 -9.56 -38.38 13.16
N GLY A 218 -9.11 -39.20 12.23
CA GLY A 218 -8.58 -38.78 10.95
C GLY A 218 -7.15 -38.21 11.04
N GLY A 219 -6.71 -37.54 10.01
CA GLY A 219 -5.38 -36.96 9.94
C GLY A 219 -4.22 -37.96 9.81
N GLY A 220 -4.48 -39.28 9.76
CA GLY A 220 -3.47 -40.33 9.59
C GLY A 220 -2.67 -40.72 10.86
N GLY A 221 -2.75 -39.90 11.90
CA GLY A 221 -2.07 -40.16 13.20
C GLY A 221 -2.88 -41.03 14.14
N THR A 222 -2.26 -41.43 15.27
CA THR A 222 -2.87 -42.29 16.30
C THR A 222 -2.48 -41.82 17.69
N GLY A 223 -3.24 -42.31 18.70
CA GLY A 223 -2.90 -42.15 20.12
C GLY A 223 -3.28 -40.82 20.76
N ALA A 224 -3.82 -39.87 20.02
CA ALA A 224 -4.26 -38.59 20.60
C ALA A 224 -5.48 -38.77 21.49
N ALA A 225 -5.46 -38.12 22.67
CA ALA A 225 -6.55 -38.14 23.62
C ALA A 225 -6.70 -36.79 24.34
N ALA A 226 -7.94 -36.38 24.57
CA ALA A 226 -8.25 -35.13 25.25
C ALA A 226 -9.45 -35.31 26.20
N THR A 227 -9.48 -34.50 27.24
CA THR A 227 -10.58 -34.35 28.16
C THR A 227 -10.96 -32.87 28.30
N CYS A 228 -12.07 -32.58 28.96
CA CYS A 228 -12.48 -31.19 29.19
C CYS A 228 -13.02 -31.00 30.60
N SER A 229 -12.98 -29.77 31.06
CA SER A 229 -13.74 -29.29 32.22
C SER A 229 -14.95 -28.49 31.77
N ILE A 230 -16.03 -28.49 32.55
CA ILE A 230 -17.21 -27.68 32.34
C ILE A 230 -17.44 -26.73 33.51
N GLU A 231 -18.20 -25.66 33.26
CA GLU A 231 -18.70 -24.72 34.28
C GLU A 231 -20.23 -24.60 34.12
N THR A 232 -20.95 -24.90 35.20
CA THR A 232 -22.41 -24.91 35.20
C THR A 232 -23.05 -23.85 36.09
N SER A 233 -22.26 -23.26 37.01
CA SER A 233 -22.76 -22.37 38.05
C SER A 233 -22.66 -20.87 37.67
N ALA A 234 -21.83 -20.55 36.69
CA ALA A 234 -21.58 -19.18 36.28
C ALA A 234 -21.53 -19.09 34.76
N ARG A 235 -21.72 -17.90 34.18
CA ARG A 235 -21.57 -17.65 32.75
C ARG A 235 -20.10 -17.48 32.37
N GLY A 236 -19.72 -18.01 31.24
CA GLY A 236 -18.41 -17.82 30.61
C GLY A 236 -18.55 -17.42 29.14
N VAL A 237 -17.43 -17.06 28.50
CA VAL A 237 -17.38 -16.75 27.08
C VAL A 237 -17.41 -18.05 26.28
N ILE A 238 -18.51 -18.27 25.58
CA ILE A 238 -18.69 -19.47 24.79
C ILE A 238 -18.14 -19.36 23.37
N ARG A 239 -18.12 -18.15 22.82
CA ARG A 239 -17.70 -17.93 21.44
C ARG A 239 -17.28 -16.49 21.23
N PHE A 240 -16.32 -16.29 20.32
CA PHE A 240 -15.99 -14.99 19.72
C PHE A 240 -16.53 -14.93 18.30
N THR A 241 -17.14 -13.80 17.94
CA THR A 241 -17.61 -13.53 16.57
C THR A 241 -16.88 -12.30 16.06
N MET A 242 -16.15 -12.45 14.96
CA MET A 242 -15.47 -11.32 14.32
C MET A 242 -16.50 -10.37 13.73
N THR A 243 -16.35 -9.08 13.99
CA THR A 243 -17.14 -7.99 13.39
C THR A 243 -16.34 -7.26 12.32
N ASP A 244 -15.02 -7.18 12.49
CA ASP A 244 -14.08 -6.75 11.48
C ASP A 244 -12.80 -7.60 11.61
N ASN A 245 -12.35 -8.14 10.49
CA ASN A 245 -11.15 -8.98 10.46
C ASN A 245 -9.85 -8.18 10.53
N GLY A 246 -9.91 -6.85 10.34
CA GLY A 246 -8.73 -6.01 10.24
C GLY A 246 -7.85 -6.38 9.04
N ILE A 247 -6.67 -5.79 8.96
CA ILE A 247 -5.66 -6.09 7.94
C ILE A 247 -4.29 -5.60 8.43
N GLY A 248 -3.22 -6.22 7.95
CA GLY A 248 -1.86 -5.76 8.23
C GLY A 248 -1.19 -6.45 9.42
N PHE A 249 -1.66 -7.63 9.81
CA PHE A 249 -1.06 -8.38 10.90
C PHE A 249 0.16 -9.18 10.42
N GLY A 250 1.36 -8.80 10.85
CA GLY A 250 2.60 -9.57 10.61
C GLY A 250 2.69 -10.78 11.52
N THR A 251 2.18 -10.66 12.76
CA THR A 251 2.15 -11.69 13.78
C THR A 251 0.75 -11.87 14.34
N VAL A 252 0.52 -13.00 15.05
CA VAL A 252 -0.78 -13.25 15.70
C VAL A 252 -1.00 -12.24 16.82
N PRO A 253 -2.05 -11.38 16.74
CA PRO A 253 -2.29 -10.35 17.75
C PRO A 253 -2.72 -10.94 19.08
N VAL A 254 -2.37 -10.26 20.16
CA VAL A 254 -2.86 -10.58 21.50
C VAL A 254 -4.33 -10.21 21.62
N VAL A 255 -5.14 -11.15 22.12
CA VAL A 255 -6.56 -10.94 22.42
C VAL A 255 -6.72 -10.76 23.92
N THR A 256 -7.23 -9.61 24.32
CA THR A 256 -7.52 -9.28 25.72
C THR A 256 -9.02 -9.22 25.92
N VAL A 257 -9.53 -10.04 26.84
CA VAL A 257 -10.94 -10.03 27.24
C VAL A 257 -11.05 -9.28 28.58
N ALA A 258 -12.07 -8.45 28.75
CA ALA A 258 -12.30 -7.76 30.02
C ALA A 258 -12.51 -8.74 31.16
N ASN A 259 -12.19 -8.34 32.38
CA ASN A 259 -12.42 -9.16 33.58
C ASN A 259 -13.90 -9.46 33.77
N PRO A 260 -14.24 -10.62 34.34
CA PRO A 260 -15.62 -10.93 34.70
C PRO A 260 -16.13 -10.00 35.81
N GLN A 261 -17.42 -9.64 35.77
CA GLN A 261 -18.03 -8.72 36.71
C GLN A 261 -18.31 -9.36 38.09
N ALA A 262 -18.50 -10.71 38.13
CA ALA A 262 -18.77 -11.50 39.34
C ALA A 262 -17.70 -12.57 39.53
N GLY A 263 -16.43 -12.25 39.32
CA GLY A 263 -15.30 -13.18 39.43
C GLY A 263 -14.01 -12.45 39.79
N VAL A 264 -12.92 -13.20 39.87
CA VAL A 264 -11.58 -12.65 40.05
C VAL A 264 -10.83 -12.59 38.71
N ALA A 265 -9.73 -11.82 38.65
CA ALA A 265 -8.97 -11.69 37.40
C ALA A 265 -8.47 -13.04 36.81
N SER A 266 -8.23 -14.03 37.63
CA SER A 266 -7.86 -15.41 37.21
C SER A 266 -9.00 -16.17 36.52
N ASP A 267 -10.23 -15.70 36.67
CA ASP A 267 -11.41 -16.26 36.00
C ASP A 267 -11.68 -15.66 34.63
N ARG A 268 -10.80 -14.80 34.16
CA ARG A 268 -10.91 -14.14 32.87
C ARG A 268 -10.81 -15.13 31.73
N ALA A 269 -11.67 -14.97 30.71
CA ALA A 269 -11.59 -15.74 29.47
C ALA A 269 -10.31 -15.45 28.70
N VAL A 270 -9.81 -16.47 28.01
CA VAL A 270 -8.60 -16.37 27.16
C VAL A 270 -8.98 -16.74 25.73
N GLY A 271 -8.83 -15.82 24.85
CA GLY A 271 -8.96 -15.99 23.39
C GLY A 271 -7.60 -16.10 22.71
N ILE A 272 -7.53 -16.89 21.66
CA ILE A 272 -6.35 -16.98 20.77
C ILE A 272 -6.79 -16.66 19.36
N ALA A 273 -6.18 -15.61 18.77
CA ALA A 273 -6.43 -15.26 17.39
C ALA A 273 -5.71 -16.21 16.42
N SER A 274 -6.27 -16.34 15.23
CA SER A 274 -5.66 -16.99 14.09
C SER A 274 -5.61 -15.98 12.95
N ILE A 275 -4.47 -15.82 12.30
CA ILE A 275 -4.30 -14.97 11.14
C ILE A 275 -4.18 -15.80 9.87
N GLY A 276 -4.52 -15.22 8.75
CA GLY A 276 -4.38 -15.81 7.44
C GLY A 276 -4.42 -14.76 6.35
N ASP A 277 -3.94 -15.12 5.17
CA ASP A 277 -3.86 -14.25 4.03
C ASP A 277 -5.25 -13.71 3.63
N ALA A 278 -5.32 -12.39 3.39
CA ALA A 278 -6.50 -11.72 2.88
C ALA A 278 -6.61 -11.74 1.33
N GLY A 279 -5.65 -12.38 0.65
CA GLY A 279 -5.59 -12.46 -0.81
C GLY A 279 -4.86 -11.28 -1.48
N ASN A 280 -4.29 -10.37 -0.71
CA ASN A 280 -3.57 -9.18 -1.19
C ASN A 280 -2.16 -9.06 -0.57
N GLY A 281 -1.60 -10.17 -0.09
CA GLY A 281 -0.28 -10.20 0.56
C GLY A 281 -0.29 -9.73 2.02
N PHE A 282 -1.44 -9.33 2.57
CA PHE A 282 -1.60 -8.96 3.96
C PHE A 282 -2.40 -10.01 4.74
N ASN A 283 -1.99 -10.28 5.97
CA ASN A 283 -2.77 -11.13 6.85
C ASN A 283 -3.88 -10.33 7.55
N ARG A 284 -4.95 -11.03 7.86
CA ARG A 284 -6.09 -10.60 8.66
C ARG A 284 -6.34 -11.59 9.80
N VAL A 285 -7.06 -11.17 10.82
CA VAL A 285 -7.57 -12.10 11.84
C VAL A 285 -8.75 -12.87 11.26
N ASN A 286 -8.58 -14.17 11.05
CA ASN A 286 -9.64 -15.02 10.50
C ASN A 286 -10.65 -15.44 11.57
N SER A 287 -10.17 -15.74 12.76
CA SER A 287 -11.00 -16.19 13.87
C SER A 287 -10.31 -16.00 15.21
N ILE A 288 -11.09 -16.00 16.29
CA ILE A 288 -10.61 -16.08 17.66
C ILE A 288 -11.19 -17.35 18.29
N PHE A 289 -10.32 -18.21 18.75
CA PHE A 289 -10.67 -19.45 19.46
C PHE A 289 -10.73 -19.22 20.95
N VAL A 290 -11.62 -19.96 21.66
CA VAL A 290 -11.67 -19.95 23.09
C VAL A 290 -10.67 -20.99 23.62
N LYS A 291 -9.61 -20.53 24.29
CA LYS A 291 -8.68 -21.38 25.00
C LYS A 291 -9.24 -21.74 26.39
N ASN A 292 -9.71 -20.73 27.08
CA ASN A 292 -10.40 -20.88 28.38
C ASN A 292 -11.61 -19.94 28.39
N ALA A 293 -12.77 -20.44 28.63
CA ALA A 293 -14.01 -19.67 28.59
C ALA A 293 -14.17 -18.70 29.78
N GLY A 294 -13.33 -18.83 30.79
CA GLY A 294 -13.47 -18.06 32.05
C GLY A 294 -14.73 -18.41 32.81
N LYS A 295 -15.12 -17.57 33.75
CA LYS A 295 -16.40 -17.65 34.47
C LYS A 295 -16.74 -16.36 35.17
N GLY A 296 -18.00 -16.19 35.60
CA GLY A 296 -18.45 -15.02 36.37
C GLY A 296 -18.80 -13.80 35.52
N TYR A 297 -19.08 -13.97 34.23
CA TYR A 297 -19.59 -12.94 33.35
C TYR A 297 -21.10 -12.75 33.55
N THR A 298 -21.52 -11.54 33.86
CA THR A 298 -22.96 -11.21 33.95
C THR A 298 -23.45 -10.54 32.65
N SER A 299 -22.55 -9.95 31.87
CA SER A 299 -22.76 -9.40 30.54
C SER A 299 -21.60 -9.74 29.62
N SER A 300 -21.80 -9.62 28.30
CA SER A 300 -20.74 -9.86 27.29
C SER A 300 -19.55 -8.94 27.56
N PRO A 301 -18.34 -9.48 27.73
CA PRO A 301 -17.16 -8.67 27.99
C PRO A 301 -16.70 -7.94 26.73
N THR A 302 -16.02 -6.82 26.92
CA THR A 302 -15.26 -6.17 25.85
C THR A 302 -14.08 -7.04 25.43
N VAL A 303 -13.90 -7.20 24.13
CA VAL A 303 -12.78 -7.89 23.51
C VAL A 303 -11.90 -6.87 22.81
N THR A 304 -10.65 -6.81 23.22
CA THR A 304 -9.65 -5.92 22.59
C THR A 304 -8.62 -6.78 21.86
N ILE A 305 -8.41 -6.51 20.60
CA ILE A 305 -7.39 -7.16 19.78
C ILE A 305 -6.27 -6.13 19.58
N ALA A 306 -5.03 -6.55 19.82
CA ALA A 306 -3.88 -5.67 19.63
C ALA A 306 -3.84 -5.14 18.18
N ASP A 307 -3.39 -3.90 18.02
CA ASP A 307 -3.24 -3.27 16.71
C ASP A 307 -2.25 -4.06 15.85
N PRO A 308 -2.46 -4.07 14.53
CA PRO A 308 -1.47 -4.64 13.63
C PRO A 308 -0.17 -3.84 13.68
N GLU A 309 0.95 -4.53 13.44
CA GLU A 309 2.24 -3.87 13.30
C GLU A 309 2.23 -2.98 12.05
N THR A 310 2.97 -1.86 12.11
CA THR A 310 3.21 -1.04 10.92
C THR A 310 4.10 -1.84 9.97
N ILE A 311 3.57 -2.17 8.82
CA ILE A 311 4.34 -2.81 7.75
C ILE A 311 4.57 -1.78 6.64
N SER A 312 5.77 -1.78 6.05
CA SER A 312 6.01 -1.07 4.81
C SER A 312 5.03 -1.57 3.75
N GLY A 313 4.40 -0.66 3.03
CA GLY A 313 3.48 -1.03 1.97
C GLY A 313 4.18 -1.87 0.91
N ILE A 314 3.52 -2.91 0.43
CA ILE A 314 3.94 -3.63 -0.76
C ILE A 314 3.15 -3.06 -1.93
N GLY A 315 3.85 -2.60 -2.95
CA GLY A 315 3.28 -2.05 -4.16
C GLY A 315 4.37 -1.49 -5.05
N THR A 316 4.09 -1.37 -6.32
CA THR A 316 4.95 -0.69 -7.28
C THR A 316 4.19 0.51 -7.80
N TYR A 317 4.83 1.67 -7.77
CA TYR A 317 4.30 2.86 -8.40
C TYR A 317 5.02 3.09 -9.72
N GLN A 318 4.28 3.58 -10.70
CA GLN A 318 4.85 3.94 -11.99
C GLN A 318 5.30 5.40 -11.99
N PHE A 319 6.31 5.71 -12.81
CA PHE A 319 6.71 7.09 -13.03
C PHE A 319 5.50 7.92 -13.49
N ASN A 320 5.35 9.11 -12.90
CA ASN A 320 4.28 10.05 -13.18
C ASN A 320 2.85 9.61 -12.76
N GLU A 321 2.70 8.50 -12.03
CA GLU A 321 1.43 8.10 -11.45
C GLU A 321 0.94 9.14 -10.44
N VAL A 322 -0.36 9.46 -10.47
CA VAL A 322 -0.95 10.40 -9.50
C VAL A 322 -1.36 9.66 -8.25
N VAL A 323 -0.77 10.03 -7.12
CA VAL A 323 -1.13 9.54 -5.80
C VAL A 323 -1.91 10.60 -5.04
N GLN A 324 -2.92 10.18 -4.28
CA GLN A 324 -3.73 11.09 -3.47
C GLN A 324 -3.73 10.67 -2.01
N GLY A 325 -3.42 11.61 -1.13
CA GLY A 325 -3.51 11.40 0.31
C GLY A 325 -4.96 11.21 0.76
N MET A 326 -5.31 10.06 1.31
CA MET A 326 -6.70 9.72 1.69
C MET A 326 -7.27 10.64 2.78
N ARG A 327 -6.44 11.24 3.61
CA ARG A 327 -6.88 12.17 4.66
C ARG A 327 -6.83 13.63 4.24
N SER A 328 -5.77 14.02 3.55
CA SER A 328 -5.54 15.43 3.17
C SER A 328 -6.21 15.80 1.86
N GLY A 329 -6.49 14.83 0.99
CA GLY A 329 -6.89 15.07 -0.39
C GLY A 329 -5.78 15.61 -1.29
N THR A 330 -4.59 15.84 -0.74
CA THR A 330 -3.42 16.33 -1.49
C THR A 330 -3.02 15.33 -2.55
N GLN A 331 -2.76 15.81 -3.74
CA GLN A 331 -2.27 15.01 -4.86
C GLN A 331 -0.78 15.27 -5.09
N ALA A 332 -0.08 14.24 -5.51
CA ALA A 332 1.33 14.30 -5.93
C ALA A 332 1.57 13.33 -7.08
N ARG A 333 2.61 13.59 -7.87
CA ARG A 333 3.07 12.67 -8.91
C ARG A 333 4.32 11.93 -8.46
N VAL A 334 4.35 10.63 -8.72
CA VAL A 334 5.50 9.79 -8.42
C VAL A 334 6.61 10.11 -9.44
N LYS A 335 7.75 10.56 -8.97
CA LYS A 335 8.95 10.80 -9.80
C LYS A 335 9.92 9.64 -9.75
N ASN A 336 10.02 8.97 -8.62
CA ASN A 336 10.81 7.76 -8.44
C ASN A 336 10.14 6.87 -7.39
N TRP A 337 10.28 5.56 -7.52
CA TRP A 337 9.81 4.57 -6.57
C TRP A 337 10.91 3.55 -6.30
N ASP A 338 11.27 3.43 -5.04
CA ASP A 338 12.17 2.40 -4.54
C ASP A 338 11.37 1.44 -3.65
N ALA A 339 11.48 0.16 -3.94
CA ALA A 339 10.68 -0.91 -3.32
C ALA A 339 11.41 -1.65 -2.19
N ASP A 340 12.53 -1.08 -1.64
CA ASP A 340 13.32 -1.71 -0.57
C ASP A 340 12.57 -1.90 0.77
#